data_ad7044c10b7ff0efdc08de359202aa1a
#
_entry.id   ad7044c10b7ff0efdc08de359202aa1a
#
_cell.length_a   1.000
_cell.length_b   1.000
_cell.length_c   1.000
_cell.angle_alpha   90.00
_cell.angle_beta   90.00
_cell.angle_gamma   90.00
#
_symmetry.space_group_name_H-M   'P 1'
#
loop_
_entity.id
_entity.type
_entity.pdbx_description
1 polymer ?
#
loop_
_entity_poly.entity_id
_entity_poly.type
_entity_poly.pdbx_seq_one_letter_code
_entity_poly.pdbx_strand_id
1 'polypeptide(L)'
;VTPFPESAWQCTKIGAGSVPFLTDEGWLLFYHGVITTCNGFRYAMGAAILDKDHPEKVLYRTREYLLGPAAPYELQGDVPNVVFPCAALQDGERVAVYYGAADTVVGMAFGYIKEIIDFTKRTSII
;
A
#
# COMPACT_ATOMS: atom_id res chain seq x y z
N VAL A 1 -0.07 -10.06 26.19
CA VAL A 1 -0.13 -9.98 24.72
C VAL A 1 -0.45 -8.56 24.35
N THR A 2 0.46 -7.91 23.69
CA THR A 2 0.18 -6.60 23.14
C THR A 2 -0.95 -6.71 22.12
N PRO A 3 -1.93 -5.80 22.16
CA PRO A 3 -2.92 -5.75 21.10
C PRO A 3 -2.20 -5.61 19.77
N PHE A 4 -2.83 -6.10 18.71
CA PHE A 4 -2.25 -6.01 17.37
C PHE A 4 -1.81 -4.58 17.09
N PRO A 5 -0.53 -4.34 16.81
CA PRO A 5 -0.10 -3.00 16.46
C PRO A 5 -0.79 -2.57 15.16
N GLU A 6 -0.88 -1.27 14.96
CA GLU A 6 -1.49 -0.69 13.75
C GLU A 6 -0.80 -1.16 12.47
N SER A 7 0.45 -1.63 12.59
CA SER A 7 1.21 -2.19 11.46
C SER A 7 0.97 -3.69 11.25
N ALA A 8 0.09 -4.33 12.03
CA ALA A 8 -0.15 -5.77 11.94
C ALA A 8 -0.63 -6.24 10.56
N TRP A 9 -1.27 -5.36 9.79
CA TRP A 9 -1.75 -5.65 8.44
C TRP A 9 -0.64 -6.13 7.49
N GLN A 10 0.62 -5.94 7.86
CA GLN A 10 1.79 -6.35 7.06
C GLN A 10 2.69 -7.35 7.78
N CYS A 11 2.18 -8.03 8.82
CA CYS A 11 2.99 -8.91 9.66
C CYS A 11 3.42 -10.21 8.98
N THR A 12 2.58 -10.77 8.10
CA THR A 12 2.84 -12.07 7.50
C THR A 12 3.80 -11.95 6.32
N LYS A 13 3.52 -11.01 5.42
CA LYS A 13 4.31 -10.79 4.20
C LYS A 13 4.27 -9.33 3.78
N ILE A 14 5.29 -8.92 3.04
CA ILE A 14 5.35 -7.65 2.35
C ILE A 14 5.85 -7.92 0.93
N GLY A 15 5.27 -7.26 -0.05
CA GLY A 15 5.76 -7.34 -1.42
C GLY A 15 5.55 -6.03 -2.17
N ALA A 16 6.43 -5.74 -3.12
CA ALA A 16 6.30 -4.57 -3.96
C ALA A 16 5.00 -4.63 -4.78
N GLY A 17 4.43 -3.48 -5.04
CA GLY A 17 3.26 -3.34 -5.88
C GLY A 17 3.59 -2.71 -7.21
N SER A 18 3.32 -1.41 -7.33
CA SER A 18 3.60 -0.65 -8.54
C SER A 18 5.09 -0.29 -8.67
N VAL A 19 5.48 0.12 -9.86
CA VAL A 19 6.80 0.71 -10.10
C VAL A 19 6.89 2.03 -9.31
N PRO A 20 7.95 2.26 -8.53
CA PRO A 20 8.09 3.52 -7.80
C PRO A 20 8.33 4.69 -8.76
N PHE A 21 7.90 5.88 -8.34
CA PHE A 21 8.15 7.10 -9.10
C PHE A 21 8.80 8.16 -8.22
N LEU A 22 9.60 9.01 -8.85
CA LEU A 22 10.40 10.00 -8.13
C LEU A 22 9.53 11.18 -7.69
N THR A 23 9.68 11.58 -6.42
CA THR A 23 9.07 12.77 -5.84
C THR A 23 10.18 13.65 -5.23
N ASP A 24 9.82 14.83 -4.75
CA ASP A 24 10.76 15.73 -4.07
C ASP A 24 11.35 15.11 -2.79
N GLU A 25 10.64 14.17 -2.18
CA GLU A 25 11.05 13.52 -0.94
C GLU A 25 11.78 12.19 -1.17
N GLY A 26 11.85 11.72 -2.41
CA GLY A 26 12.44 10.45 -2.79
C GLY A 26 11.49 9.62 -3.65
N TRP A 27 11.80 8.33 -3.80
CA TRP A 27 10.97 7.42 -4.59
C TRP A 27 9.75 6.98 -3.78
N LEU A 28 8.57 7.25 -4.30
CA LEU A 28 7.31 6.78 -3.69
C LEU A 28 6.95 5.41 -4.26
N LEU A 29 6.86 4.44 -3.38
CA LEU A 29 6.54 3.04 -3.72
C LEU A 29 5.25 2.65 -3.02
N PHE A 30 4.29 2.15 -3.79
CA PHE A 30 3.13 1.46 -3.22
C PHE A 30 3.44 -0.02 -3.13
N TYR A 31 3.10 -0.61 -1.99
CA TYR A 31 3.37 -2.02 -1.73
C TYR A 31 2.16 -2.67 -1.07
N HIS A 32 2.13 -3.99 -1.07
CA HIS A 32 1.10 -4.73 -0.34
C HIS A 32 1.69 -5.35 0.91
N GLY A 33 0.89 -5.35 1.96
CA GLY A 33 1.15 -6.11 3.17
C GLY A 33 0.10 -7.20 3.31
N VAL A 34 0.46 -8.26 3.98
CA VAL A 34 -0.43 -9.41 4.19
C VAL A 34 -0.47 -9.74 5.68
N ILE A 35 -1.66 -9.98 6.19
CA ILE A 35 -1.86 -10.54 7.52
C ILE A 35 -2.66 -11.83 7.40
N THR A 36 -2.28 -12.81 8.20
CA THR A 36 -3.04 -14.06 8.33
C THR A 36 -4.15 -13.85 9.34
N THR A 37 -5.38 -14.16 8.94
CA THR A 37 -6.57 -14.09 9.79
C THR A 37 -7.20 -15.47 9.91
N CYS A 38 -8.19 -15.62 10.80
CA CYS A 38 -8.94 -16.87 10.91
C CYS A 38 -9.72 -17.22 9.63
N ASN A 39 -9.95 -16.24 8.76
CA ASN A 39 -10.62 -16.40 7.48
C ASN A 39 -9.66 -16.41 6.28
N GLY A 40 -8.37 -16.61 6.52
CA GLY A 40 -7.34 -16.63 5.49
C GLY A 40 -6.52 -15.34 5.46
N PHE A 41 -5.91 -15.05 4.35
CA PHE A 41 -5.06 -13.87 4.18
C PHE A 41 -5.87 -12.63 3.88
N ARG A 42 -5.39 -11.48 4.37
CA ARG A 42 -5.92 -10.16 4.01
C ARG A 42 -4.78 -9.34 3.45
N TYR A 43 -4.95 -8.84 2.23
CA TYR A 43 -3.97 -8.01 1.53
C TYR A 43 -4.42 -6.55 1.54
N ALA A 44 -3.54 -5.66 1.93
CA ALA A 44 -3.80 -4.23 1.94
C ALA A 44 -2.61 -3.47 1.37
N MET A 45 -2.83 -2.22 0.99
CA MET A 45 -1.83 -1.39 0.35
C MET A 45 -1.27 -0.36 1.33
N GLY A 46 0.04 -0.23 1.33
CA GLY A 46 0.77 0.84 2.03
C GLY A 46 1.68 1.60 1.08
N ALA A 47 2.37 2.57 1.62
CA ALA A 47 3.35 3.37 0.88
C ALA A 47 4.67 3.45 1.63
N ALA A 48 5.76 3.54 0.86
CA ALA A 48 7.10 3.74 1.38
C ALA A 48 7.79 4.83 0.57
N ILE A 49 8.68 5.57 1.22
CA ILE A 49 9.52 6.56 0.57
C ILE A 49 10.95 6.05 0.65
N LEU A 50 11.57 5.88 -0.51
CA LEU A 50 12.93 5.36 -0.64
C LEU A 50 13.89 6.52 -0.90
N ASP A 51 15.13 6.36 -0.46
CA ASP A 51 16.16 7.38 -0.68
C ASP A 51 16.34 7.64 -2.18
N LYS A 52 16.44 8.90 -2.56
CA LYS A 52 16.56 9.33 -3.94
C LYS A 52 17.78 8.76 -4.64
N ASP A 53 18.92 8.75 -3.96
CA ASP A 53 20.21 8.31 -4.52
C ASP A 53 20.51 6.84 -4.19
N HIS A 54 19.93 6.33 -3.10
CA HIS A 54 20.09 4.97 -2.61
C HIS A 54 18.72 4.32 -2.37
N PRO A 55 18.01 3.93 -3.44
CA PRO A 55 16.62 3.43 -3.32
C PRO A 55 16.47 2.15 -2.48
N GLU A 56 17.55 1.42 -2.25
CA GLU A 56 17.57 0.28 -1.33
C GLU A 56 17.35 0.69 0.13
N LYS A 57 17.49 1.99 0.42
CA LYS A 57 17.27 2.53 1.77
C LYS A 57 15.84 3.07 1.89
N VAL A 58 15.08 2.49 2.78
CA VAL A 58 13.72 2.94 3.09
C VAL A 58 13.79 4.05 4.12
N LEU A 59 13.36 5.25 3.75
CA LEU A 59 13.34 6.41 4.65
C LEU A 59 12.09 6.42 5.53
N TYR A 60 10.94 6.13 4.94
CA TYR A 60 9.65 6.13 5.62
C TYR A 60 8.78 5.00 5.09
N ARG A 61 7.95 4.43 5.95
CA ARG A 61 6.98 3.39 5.59
C ARG A 61 5.74 3.52 6.45
N THR A 62 4.57 3.49 5.85
CA THR A 62 3.31 3.70 6.57
C THR A 62 3.08 2.65 7.66
N ARG A 63 2.63 3.10 8.82
CA ARG A 63 2.22 2.23 9.92
C ARG A 63 0.88 1.58 9.61
N GLU A 64 -0.05 2.40 9.14
CA GLU A 64 -1.38 1.94 8.76
C GLU A 64 -1.46 1.77 7.25
N TYR A 65 -2.38 0.91 6.79
CA TYR A 65 -2.60 0.79 5.35
C TYR A 65 -3.34 2.02 4.80
N LEU A 66 -3.07 2.32 3.52
CA LEU A 66 -3.76 3.40 2.79
C LEU A 66 -5.09 2.92 2.24
N LEU A 67 -5.14 1.69 1.77
CA LEU A 67 -6.31 1.09 1.16
C LEU A 67 -6.35 -0.38 1.55
N GLY A 68 -7.46 -0.80 2.15
CA GLY A 68 -7.72 -2.19 2.48
C GLY A 68 -9.04 -2.66 1.88
N PRO A 69 -9.29 -3.98 1.86
CA PRO A 69 -10.53 -4.52 1.32
C PRO A 69 -11.75 -4.00 2.08
N ALA A 70 -12.68 -3.37 1.38
CA ALA A 70 -13.91 -2.81 1.94
C ALA A 70 -15.11 -2.97 1.00
N ALA A 71 -14.93 -2.69 -0.29
CA ALA A 71 -16.00 -2.84 -1.28
C ALA A 71 -16.29 -4.33 -1.54
N PRO A 72 -17.53 -4.70 -1.91
CA PRO A 72 -17.87 -6.10 -2.17
C PRO A 72 -16.93 -6.80 -3.18
N TYR A 73 -16.50 -6.10 -4.22
CA TYR A 73 -15.60 -6.67 -5.23
C TYR A 73 -14.17 -6.87 -4.72
N GLU A 74 -13.82 -6.30 -3.56
CA GLU A 74 -12.53 -6.49 -2.87
C GLU A 74 -12.61 -7.62 -1.83
N LEU A 75 -13.80 -7.84 -1.28
CA LEU A 75 -14.03 -8.82 -0.22
C LEU A 75 -14.31 -10.21 -0.75
N GLN A 76 -14.94 -10.31 -1.92
CA GLN A 76 -15.39 -11.58 -2.50
C GLN A 76 -14.90 -11.71 -3.94
N GLY A 77 -14.34 -12.87 -4.25
CA GLY A 77 -13.81 -13.20 -5.56
C GLY A 77 -12.99 -14.48 -5.47
N ASP A 78 -12.14 -14.72 -6.45
CA ASP A 78 -11.30 -15.93 -6.50
C ASP A 78 -10.37 -16.01 -5.29
N VAL A 79 -9.83 -14.85 -4.84
CA VAL A 79 -9.09 -14.75 -3.59
C VAL A 79 -9.71 -13.61 -2.79
N PRO A 80 -10.47 -13.89 -1.72
CA PRO A 80 -11.16 -12.85 -0.96
C PRO A 80 -10.21 -11.96 -0.15
N ASN A 81 -10.66 -10.76 0.19
CA ASN A 81 -9.94 -9.79 1.02
C ASN A 81 -8.59 -9.36 0.42
N VAL A 82 -8.58 -9.07 -0.87
CA VAL A 82 -7.36 -8.64 -1.58
C VAL A 82 -7.49 -7.22 -2.13
N VAL A 83 -6.56 -6.37 -1.74
CA VAL A 83 -6.22 -5.13 -2.43
C VAL A 83 -4.74 -5.20 -2.73
N PHE A 84 -4.39 -5.34 -4.01
CA PHE A 84 -3.02 -5.58 -4.45
C PHE A 84 -2.64 -4.53 -5.49
N PRO A 85 -1.79 -3.53 -5.15
CA PRO A 85 -1.43 -2.48 -6.09
C PRO A 85 -0.60 -3.05 -7.25
N CYS A 86 -0.98 -2.69 -8.47
CA CYS A 86 -0.36 -3.19 -9.70
C CYS A 86 0.35 -2.09 -10.48
N ALA A 87 -0.22 -0.89 -10.51
CA ALA A 87 0.33 0.24 -11.25
C ALA A 87 -0.04 1.55 -10.57
N ALA A 88 0.84 2.53 -10.69
CA ALA A 88 0.58 3.88 -10.21
C ALA A 88 0.97 4.86 -11.30
N LEU A 89 0.04 5.71 -11.69
CA LEU A 89 0.24 6.72 -12.72
C LEU A 89 0.16 8.11 -12.11
N GLN A 90 1.26 8.84 -12.21
CA GLN A 90 1.34 10.21 -11.75
C GLN A 90 0.74 11.17 -12.78
N ASP A 91 -0.12 12.06 -12.34
CA ASP A 91 -0.71 13.13 -13.14
C ASP A 91 -0.63 14.43 -12.35
N GLY A 92 0.45 15.18 -12.54
CA GLY A 92 0.70 16.38 -11.77
C GLY A 92 0.83 16.07 -10.30
N GLU A 93 -0.05 16.63 -9.48
CA GLU A 93 -0.06 16.44 -8.02
C GLU A 93 -0.86 15.22 -7.59
N ARG A 94 -1.51 14.55 -8.52
CA ARG A 94 -2.35 13.38 -8.24
C ARG A 94 -1.70 12.10 -8.70
N VAL A 95 -2.12 11.01 -8.09
CA VAL A 95 -1.74 9.66 -8.51
C VAL A 95 -2.99 8.79 -8.63
N ALA A 96 -3.04 8.01 -9.68
CA ALA A 96 -4.04 6.95 -9.85
C ALA A 96 -3.35 5.62 -9.58
N VAL A 97 -3.88 4.85 -8.65
CA VAL A 97 -3.37 3.53 -8.34
C VAL A 97 -4.37 2.49 -8.84
N TYR A 98 -3.91 1.65 -9.74
CA TYR A 98 -4.67 0.49 -10.22
C TYR A 98 -4.30 -0.70 -9.36
N TYR A 99 -5.30 -1.41 -8.86
CA TYR A 99 -5.08 -2.54 -7.97
C TYR A 99 -5.97 -3.72 -8.32
N GLY A 100 -5.47 -4.92 -8.08
CA GLY A 100 -6.26 -6.14 -8.14
C GLY A 100 -7.16 -6.21 -6.91
N ALA A 101 -8.44 -6.50 -7.14
CA ALA A 101 -9.43 -6.60 -6.08
C ALA A 101 -9.98 -8.03 -6.05
N ALA A 102 -9.78 -8.72 -4.92
CA ALA A 102 -10.21 -10.11 -4.68
C ALA A 102 -9.79 -11.08 -5.82
N ASP A 103 -8.68 -10.76 -6.48
CA ASP A 103 -8.12 -11.54 -7.61
C ASP A 103 -9.12 -11.75 -8.75
N THR A 104 -10.10 -10.86 -8.88
CA THR A 104 -11.19 -11.02 -9.86
C THR A 104 -11.32 -9.79 -10.77
N VAL A 105 -11.21 -8.58 -10.20
CA VAL A 105 -11.39 -7.33 -10.96
C VAL A 105 -10.23 -6.38 -10.69
N VAL A 106 -10.14 -5.33 -11.50
CA VAL A 106 -9.18 -4.24 -11.30
C VAL A 106 -9.94 -3.02 -10.79
N GLY A 107 -9.53 -2.51 -9.64
CA GLY A 107 -10.03 -1.27 -9.09
C GLY A 107 -9.07 -0.12 -9.38
N MET A 108 -9.55 1.10 -9.15
CA MET A 108 -8.74 2.30 -9.30
C MET A 108 -9.01 3.25 -8.13
N ALA A 109 -7.96 3.74 -7.51
CA ALA A 109 -8.04 4.73 -6.45
C ALA A 109 -7.22 5.96 -6.82
N PHE A 110 -7.71 7.13 -6.42
CA PHE A 110 -7.01 8.39 -6.62
C PHE A 110 -6.54 8.95 -5.30
N GLY A 111 -5.41 9.64 -5.32
CA GLY A 111 -4.92 10.38 -4.18
C GLY A 111 -4.06 11.54 -4.61
N TYR A 112 -3.77 12.42 -3.66
CA TYR A 112 -2.81 13.51 -3.85
C TYR A 112 -1.47 13.06 -3.32
N ILE A 113 -0.43 13.17 -4.15
CA ILE A 113 0.92 12.72 -3.83
C ILE A 113 1.41 13.37 -2.54
N LYS A 114 1.20 14.66 -2.39
CA LYS A 114 1.63 15.41 -1.22
C LYS A 114 1.00 14.91 0.07
N GLU A 115 -0.29 14.59 0.03
CA GLU A 115 -1.00 14.04 1.19
C GLU A 115 -0.51 12.65 1.55
N ILE A 116 -0.24 11.82 0.55
CA ILE A 116 0.29 10.47 0.75
C ILE A 116 1.68 10.53 1.37
N ILE A 117 2.54 11.42 0.86
CA ILE A 117 3.89 11.62 1.40
C ILE A 117 3.81 12.10 2.86
N ASP A 118 2.97 13.09 3.12
CA ASP A 118 2.79 13.63 4.47
C ASP A 118 2.30 12.56 5.45
N PHE A 119 1.30 11.78 5.05
CA PHE A 119 0.79 10.66 5.85
C PHE A 119 1.89 9.63 6.10
N THR A 120 2.65 9.27 5.07
CA THR A 120 3.73 8.29 5.19
C THR A 120 4.80 8.74 6.16
N LYS A 121 5.21 10.01 6.09
CA LYS A 121 6.23 10.56 6.98
C LYS A 121 5.72 10.65 8.42
N ARG A 122 4.49 11.13 8.60
CA ARG A 122 3.89 11.36 9.91
C ARG A 122 3.63 10.07 10.69
N THR A 123 3.23 9.01 9.97
CA THR A 123 2.87 7.74 10.58
C THR A 123 3.93 6.66 10.45
N SER A 124 5.10 6.99 9.94
CA SER A 124 6.17 6.03 9.65
C SER A 124 6.54 5.17 10.86
N ILE A 125 6.77 3.88 10.59
CA ILE A 125 7.27 2.92 11.58
C ILE A 125 8.80 2.87 11.62
N ILE A 126 9.43 3.67 10.78
CA ILE A 126 10.89 3.77 10.73
C ILE A 126 11.37 5.06 11.36
#